data_5fcedb205f4fed141827dc32f70667d1
#
_entry.id   5fcedb205f4fed141827dc32f70667d1
#
_cell.length_a   1.000
_cell.length_b   1.000
_cell.length_c   1.000
_cell.angle_alpha   90.00
_cell.angle_beta   90.00
_cell.angle_gamma   90.00
#
_symmetry.space_group_name_H-M   'P 1'
#
loop_
_entity.id
_entity.type
_entity.pdbx_description
1 polymer ?
#
loop_
_entity_poly.entity_id
_entity_poly.type
_entity_poly.pdbx_seq_one_letter_code
_entity_poly.pdbx_strand_id
1 'polypeptide(L)'
;MRLRILIFFVPALILMAHSAMAKEYTQIAGLIDLRTDYSDGELNLESLVILADARDFHLLFINDHDRLAMEYGLSPLRNILKKRVELNSINKGGAENYLNGIREVQEKYPDMILIPGSETAPFYYWTGSYLENNLTAHNHERRILIVGLEKPEDYRALPILHNGFSTKYLNFFLPKILIFTIPFILGLILLKWKGYYRIAGIVISALSLLFLINTDPLRSSPFDQYHGDQGIGPHQLVIDYVNSKGGLTFWNYPETNSGVRKMGPISVSTPPYPQVLRQSIGYTGFAALYGDNIKATEPGGVWDRVLLEYCEGERERPVWGISTADFHEDGGAGEKLGNYPTVFLVKEKTKKEILSAMRAGRMYACRAKYPQRLVLDEFSVRGSGSETGATLGDEILLREHPRIRISLSLKEATDKGVKVRLIRSGHLIEVFEGSLPMEIDYEDKYYRPGEKIYDRIDARGEGALVSNPIFVTFG
;
A
#
# COMPACT_ATOMS: atom_id res chain seq x y z
N MET A 1 56.57 -36.12 54.34
CA MET A 1 56.03 -35.08 55.24
C MET A 1 55.34 -33.99 54.41
N ARG A 2 53.98 -33.93 54.63
CA ARG A 2 53.06 -32.84 54.22
C ARG A 2 52.82 -32.62 52.74
N LEU A 3 51.94 -33.30 52.27
CA LEU A 3 50.62 -33.22 51.64
C LEU A 3 49.68 -32.17 52.30
N ARG A 4 49.09 -31.33 51.53
CA ARG A 4 47.78 -30.68 51.66
C ARG A 4 47.76 -29.37 50.90
N ILE A 5 46.83 -29.30 50.06
CA ILE A 5 45.75 -28.39 49.76
C ILE A 5 45.81 -27.96 48.31
N LEU A 6 44.93 -28.51 47.52
CA LEU A 6 44.26 -27.83 46.42
C LEU A 6 42.98 -28.58 46.03
N ILE A 7 41.94 -28.38 46.78
CA ILE A 7 40.54 -28.63 46.38
C ILE A 7 39.80 -27.42 46.87
N PHE A 8 39.26 -26.67 45.96
CA PHE A 8 38.13 -25.73 46.01
C PHE A 8 38.38 -24.56 45.10
N PHE A 9 38.01 -24.69 43.86
CA PHE A 9 37.51 -23.58 43.07
C PHE A 9 36.99 -24.10 41.70
N VAL A 10 35.92 -24.87 41.73
CA VAL A 10 35.02 -25.05 40.58
C VAL A 10 33.64 -25.28 41.16
N PRO A 11 32.89 -24.26 41.46
CA PRO A 11 31.60 -24.09 40.91
C PRO A 11 31.18 -22.59 40.88
N ALA A 12 31.67 -21.85 39.93
CA ALA A 12 31.17 -20.49 39.70
C ALA A 12 31.14 -20.10 38.21
N LEU A 13 31.19 -21.13 37.35
CA LEU A 13 31.14 -20.88 35.88
C LEU A 13 30.01 -21.62 35.18
N ILE A 14 28.98 -22.03 35.91
CA ILE A 14 27.77 -22.70 35.34
C ILE A 14 26.51 -21.85 35.52
N LEU A 15 26.59 -20.58 35.85
CA LEU A 15 25.42 -19.75 36.05
C LEU A 15 25.39 -18.49 35.18
N MET A 16 26.03 -18.49 34.02
CA MET A 16 25.88 -17.41 33.02
C MET A 16 25.78 -17.92 31.58
N ALA A 17 25.16 -19.06 31.40
CA ALA A 17 24.75 -19.54 30.09
C ALA A 17 23.20 -19.51 29.97
N HIS A 18 22.55 -18.51 30.60
CA HIS A 18 21.18 -18.16 30.30
C HIS A 18 21.21 -16.90 29.50
N SER A 19 21.06 -17.16 28.24
CA SER A 19 20.59 -16.24 27.27
C SER A 19 21.58 -15.44 26.54
N ALA A 20 21.49 -15.57 25.49
CA ALA A 20 21.24 -14.61 24.45
C ALA A 20 20.87 -15.46 23.25
N MET A 21 19.67 -15.93 23.19
CA MET A 21 19.01 -15.99 21.89
C MET A 21 19.05 -14.54 21.43
N ALA A 22 20.04 -14.21 20.61
CA ALA A 22 20.18 -12.94 19.97
C ALA A 22 18.80 -12.65 19.37
N LYS A 23 18.19 -11.51 19.70
CA LYS A 23 17.02 -11.00 19.00
C LYS A 23 17.37 -11.10 17.52
N GLU A 24 16.79 -12.04 16.79
CA GLU A 24 17.09 -12.28 15.37
C GLU A 24 16.81 -11.03 14.54
N TYR A 25 15.95 -10.15 15.08
CA TYR A 25 15.51 -8.93 14.42
C TYR A 25 15.66 -7.70 15.30
N THR A 26 16.02 -6.59 14.67
CA THR A 26 15.95 -5.24 15.23
C THR A 26 14.69 -4.55 14.73
N GLN A 27 14.05 -3.77 15.58
CA GLN A 27 12.89 -2.96 15.20
C GLN A 27 13.32 -1.61 14.64
N ILE A 28 12.69 -1.20 13.53
CA ILE A 28 12.80 0.15 12.97
C ILE A 28 11.41 0.67 12.64
N ALA A 29 11.08 1.85 13.17
CA ALA A 29 9.83 2.53 12.85
C ALA A 29 9.99 3.34 11.57
N GLY A 30 9.12 3.12 10.60
CA GLY A 30 9.07 3.85 9.35
C GLY A 30 7.75 4.58 9.16
N LEU A 31 7.81 5.70 8.46
CA LEU A 31 6.64 6.49 8.10
C LEU A 31 6.33 6.28 6.62
N ILE A 32 5.10 5.84 6.33
CA ILE A 32 4.62 5.52 4.99
C ILE A 32 3.57 6.54 4.58
N ASP A 33 3.52 6.85 3.28
CA ASP A 33 2.58 7.77 2.67
C ASP A 33 2.86 9.23 3.03
N LEU A 34 4.09 9.63 2.76
CA LEU A 34 4.58 10.99 2.94
C LEU A 34 4.60 11.73 1.61
N ARG A 35 3.95 12.89 1.58
CA ARG A 35 3.93 13.82 0.44
C ARG A 35 4.99 14.89 0.60
N THR A 36 5.52 15.35 -0.53
CA THR A 36 6.41 16.49 -0.61
C THR A 36 5.81 17.55 -1.56
N ASP A 37 6.47 18.71 -1.66
CA ASP A 37 6.15 19.77 -2.63
C ASP A 37 6.29 19.31 -4.11
N TYR A 38 6.77 18.10 -4.31
CA TYR A 38 6.78 17.48 -5.64
C TYR A 38 5.37 17.11 -6.13
N SER A 39 4.42 16.90 -5.22
CA SER A 39 2.99 16.75 -5.53
C SER A 39 2.13 17.78 -4.81
N ASP A 40 1.53 17.42 -3.71
CA ASP A 40 0.58 18.22 -2.94
C ASP A 40 0.93 18.36 -1.44
N GLY A 41 2.13 17.93 -1.04
CA GLY A 41 2.70 18.23 0.27
C GLY A 41 3.26 19.64 0.36
N GLU A 42 3.35 20.20 1.57
CA GLU A 42 3.87 21.54 1.80
C GLU A 42 5.39 21.59 2.01
N LEU A 43 5.97 20.51 2.51
CA LEU A 43 7.41 20.44 2.78
C LEU A 43 8.17 19.91 1.56
N ASN A 44 9.33 20.53 1.27
CA ASN A 44 10.28 19.87 0.39
C ASN A 44 10.90 18.65 1.09
N LEU A 45 11.48 17.76 0.31
CA LEU A 45 12.01 16.48 0.83
C LEU A 45 13.07 16.68 1.94
N GLU A 46 13.94 17.66 1.82
CA GLU A 46 14.98 17.90 2.84
C GLU A 46 14.38 18.38 4.16
N SER A 47 13.41 19.30 4.12
CA SER A 47 12.69 19.76 5.31
C SER A 47 11.92 18.63 5.99
N LEU A 48 11.31 17.73 5.19
CA LEU A 48 10.64 16.54 5.71
C LEU A 48 11.62 15.59 6.42
N VAL A 49 12.80 15.38 5.85
CA VAL A 49 13.88 14.56 6.45
C VAL A 49 14.35 15.15 7.77
N ILE A 50 14.62 16.47 7.82
CA ILE A 50 15.02 17.16 9.06
C ILE A 50 13.95 17.03 10.14
N LEU A 51 12.68 17.19 9.78
CA LEU A 51 11.57 17.06 10.73
C LEU A 51 11.45 15.61 11.25
N ALA A 52 11.63 14.62 10.40
CA ALA A 52 11.57 13.20 10.77
C ALA A 52 12.74 12.82 11.68
N ASP A 53 13.95 13.24 11.36
CA ASP A 53 15.15 13.02 12.17
C ASP A 53 15.01 13.63 13.57
N ALA A 54 14.53 14.86 13.66
CA ALA A 54 14.22 15.53 14.95
C ALA A 54 13.16 14.78 15.78
N ARG A 55 12.43 13.83 15.19
CA ARG A 55 11.43 12.96 15.83
C ARG A 55 11.86 11.50 15.98
N ASP A 56 13.13 11.20 15.75
CA ASP A 56 13.69 9.85 15.86
C ASP A 56 13.08 8.84 14.86
N PHE A 57 12.75 9.33 13.64
CA PHE A 57 12.33 8.50 12.52
C PHE A 57 13.36 8.54 11.40
N HIS A 58 14.03 7.41 11.18
CA HIS A 58 15.11 7.29 10.20
C HIS A 58 14.74 6.45 8.96
N LEU A 59 13.45 6.10 8.82
CA LEU A 59 12.92 5.36 7.68
C LEU A 59 11.69 6.07 7.13
N LEU A 60 11.79 6.58 5.90
CA LEU A 60 10.73 7.33 5.24
C LEU A 60 10.39 6.72 3.88
N PHE A 61 9.11 6.56 3.61
CA PHE A 61 8.58 6.20 2.30
C PHE A 61 7.96 7.43 1.67
N ILE A 62 8.59 7.89 0.60
CA ILE A 62 8.15 9.10 -0.11
C ILE A 62 7.16 8.67 -1.18
N ASN A 63 5.90 9.06 -1.02
CA ASN A 63 4.77 8.59 -1.82
C ASN A 63 4.01 9.74 -2.48
N ASP A 64 4.73 10.64 -3.15
CA ASP A 64 4.11 11.67 -3.97
C ASP A 64 3.17 11.08 -5.03
N HIS A 65 2.16 11.82 -5.46
CA HIS A 65 1.28 11.37 -6.53
C HIS A 65 2.05 11.12 -7.83
N ASP A 66 1.89 9.95 -8.43
CA ASP A 66 2.50 9.65 -9.73
C ASP A 66 1.87 10.49 -10.87
N ARG A 67 0.54 10.70 -10.81
CA ARG A 67 -0.22 11.55 -11.71
C ARG A 67 -1.45 12.09 -11.02
N LEU A 68 -1.58 13.40 -10.94
CA LEU A 68 -2.75 14.07 -10.38
C LEU A 68 -3.44 14.87 -11.47
N ALA A 69 -4.25 14.19 -12.28
CA ALA A 69 -4.90 14.77 -13.45
C ALA A 69 -6.35 14.31 -13.58
N MET A 70 -7.20 15.25 -13.99
CA MET A 70 -8.60 15.01 -14.31
C MET A 70 -8.95 15.64 -15.65
N GLU A 71 -9.65 14.89 -16.50
CA GLU A 71 -9.99 15.31 -17.86
C GLU A 71 -11.44 15.02 -18.17
N TYR A 72 -12.13 15.98 -18.77
CA TYR A 72 -13.48 15.80 -19.33
C TYR A 72 -13.55 16.30 -20.76
N GLY A 73 -14.07 15.45 -21.65
CA GLY A 73 -14.26 15.72 -23.06
C GLY A 73 -15.73 15.67 -23.48
N LEU A 74 -16.08 16.56 -24.42
CA LEU A 74 -17.44 16.68 -24.94
C LEU A 74 -17.70 15.61 -26.02
N SER A 75 -18.80 14.86 -25.87
CA SER A 75 -19.28 13.92 -26.90
C SER A 75 -19.66 14.66 -28.18
N PRO A 76 -19.37 14.11 -29.40
CA PRO A 76 -18.72 12.81 -29.65
C PRO A 76 -17.19 12.86 -29.75
N LEU A 77 -16.59 14.05 -29.64
CA LEU A 77 -15.16 14.29 -29.86
C LEU A 77 -14.36 14.40 -28.54
N ARG A 78 -14.58 13.47 -27.63
CA ARG A 78 -14.10 13.52 -26.23
C ARG A 78 -12.58 13.60 -26.07
N ASN A 79 -11.82 13.08 -27.02
CA ASN A 79 -10.35 13.14 -26.96
C ASN A 79 -9.76 14.35 -27.72
N ILE A 80 -10.61 15.11 -28.42
CA ILE A 80 -10.24 16.34 -29.15
C ILE A 80 -10.76 17.57 -28.42
N LEU A 81 -12.08 17.60 -28.11
CA LEU A 81 -12.73 18.70 -27.42
C LEU A 81 -12.78 18.43 -25.91
N LYS A 82 -11.64 18.62 -25.24
CA LYS A 82 -11.49 18.29 -23.84
C LYS A 82 -10.83 19.38 -23.02
N LYS A 83 -11.18 19.42 -21.74
CA LYS A 83 -10.47 20.21 -20.72
C LYS A 83 -9.79 19.23 -19.76
N ARG A 84 -8.50 19.47 -19.53
CA ARG A 84 -7.69 18.73 -18.56
C ARG A 84 -7.20 19.70 -17.50
N VAL A 85 -7.28 19.29 -16.25
CA VAL A 85 -6.65 19.92 -15.10
C VAL A 85 -5.61 18.93 -14.58
N GLU A 86 -4.38 19.40 -14.41
CA GLU A 86 -3.27 18.59 -13.94
C GLU A 86 -2.48 19.36 -12.89
N LEU A 87 -2.38 18.80 -11.70
CA LEU A 87 -1.60 19.34 -10.59
C LEU A 87 -0.18 18.78 -10.63
N ASN A 88 0.66 19.22 -9.69
CA ASN A 88 2.01 18.71 -9.55
C ASN A 88 1.99 17.21 -9.24
N SER A 89 2.95 16.48 -9.78
CA SER A 89 3.05 15.04 -9.66
C SER A 89 4.38 14.53 -10.22
N ILE A 90 4.76 13.31 -9.90
CA ILE A 90 6.01 12.69 -10.35
C ILE A 90 6.15 12.74 -11.87
N ASN A 91 5.11 12.35 -12.60
CA ASN A 91 5.18 12.31 -14.07
C ASN A 91 5.03 13.68 -14.75
N LYS A 92 4.51 14.69 -14.06
CA LYS A 92 4.50 16.08 -14.55
C LYS A 92 5.85 16.77 -14.32
N GLY A 93 6.44 16.60 -13.13
CA GLY A 93 7.75 17.16 -12.76
C GLY A 93 8.94 16.39 -13.33
N GLY A 94 8.70 15.16 -13.78
CA GLY A 94 9.70 14.25 -14.32
C GLY A 94 10.15 13.20 -13.29
N ALA A 95 9.84 11.92 -13.55
CA ALA A 95 10.19 10.82 -12.67
C ALA A 95 11.71 10.68 -12.40
N GLU A 96 12.55 11.10 -13.35
CA GLU A 96 14.00 11.13 -13.19
C GLU A 96 14.43 12.18 -12.16
N ASN A 97 13.87 13.41 -12.24
CA ASN A 97 14.16 14.48 -11.28
C ASN A 97 13.70 14.06 -9.86
N TYR A 98 12.54 13.43 -9.75
CA TYR A 98 12.01 12.92 -8.49
C TYR A 98 12.97 11.91 -7.83
N LEU A 99 13.39 10.88 -8.57
CA LEU A 99 14.29 9.86 -8.07
C LEU A 99 15.70 10.39 -7.80
N ASN A 100 16.18 11.36 -8.60
CA ASN A 100 17.45 12.03 -8.36
C ASN A 100 17.42 12.85 -7.08
N GLY A 101 16.35 13.64 -6.87
CA GLY A 101 16.18 14.41 -5.64
C GLY A 101 16.19 13.55 -4.39
N ILE A 102 15.54 12.36 -4.43
CA ILE A 102 15.58 11.42 -3.30
C ILE A 102 17.00 10.89 -3.08
N ARG A 103 17.76 10.59 -4.14
CA ARG A 103 19.16 10.13 -4.02
C ARG A 103 20.08 11.22 -3.46
N GLU A 104 19.95 12.43 -3.93
CA GLU A 104 20.75 13.58 -3.45
C GLU A 104 20.53 13.84 -1.96
N VAL A 105 19.28 13.79 -1.50
CA VAL A 105 18.95 13.94 -0.08
C VAL A 105 19.44 12.72 0.73
N GLN A 106 19.32 11.50 0.19
CA GLN A 106 19.86 10.29 0.83
C GLN A 106 21.37 10.35 1.01
N GLU A 107 22.12 10.88 0.03
CA GLU A 107 23.58 11.06 0.13
C GLU A 107 23.97 12.11 1.18
N LYS A 108 23.16 13.15 1.32
CA LYS A 108 23.34 14.20 2.33
C LYS A 108 23.01 13.73 3.75
N TYR A 109 22.06 12.78 3.90
CA TYR A 109 21.61 12.23 5.17
C TYR A 109 21.79 10.71 5.19
N PRO A 110 23.04 10.19 5.34
CA PRO A 110 23.35 8.76 5.19
C PRO A 110 22.73 7.86 6.27
N ASP A 111 22.39 8.41 7.43
CA ASP A 111 21.74 7.68 8.52
C ASP A 111 20.22 7.49 8.29
N MET A 112 19.65 8.21 7.33
CA MET A 112 18.26 8.04 6.91
C MET A 112 18.15 6.91 5.88
N ILE A 113 16.99 6.28 5.81
CA ILE A 113 16.62 5.33 4.76
C ILE A 113 15.41 5.91 4.02
N LEU A 114 15.65 6.41 2.80
CA LEU A 114 14.61 6.97 1.95
C LEU A 114 14.21 5.94 0.89
N ILE A 115 12.93 5.55 0.90
CA ILE A 115 12.38 4.58 -0.04
C ILE A 115 11.44 5.32 -1.00
N PRO A 116 11.76 5.37 -2.31
CA PRO A 116 10.89 5.96 -3.30
C PRO A 116 9.63 5.11 -3.49
N GLY A 117 8.54 5.78 -3.70
CA GLY A 117 7.26 5.21 -4.01
C GLY A 117 6.37 6.22 -4.71
N SER A 118 5.10 5.89 -4.85
CA SER A 118 4.07 6.85 -5.26
C SER A 118 2.71 6.46 -4.72
N GLU A 119 1.81 7.42 -4.67
CA GLU A 119 0.39 7.13 -4.57
C GLU A 119 -0.27 7.27 -5.93
N THR A 120 -1.02 6.25 -6.35
CA THR A 120 -1.71 6.21 -7.63
C THR A 120 -3.22 6.12 -7.49
N ALA A 121 -3.95 6.89 -8.30
CA ALA A 121 -5.37 6.74 -8.55
C ALA A 121 -5.56 6.30 -10.01
N PRO A 122 -5.57 4.98 -10.31
CA PRO A 122 -5.49 4.48 -11.68
C PRO A 122 -6.65 4.88 -12.56
N PHE A 123 -7.83 5.07 -11.96
CA PHE A 123 -9.08 5.20 -12.70
C PHE A 123 -10.13 5.99 -11.92
N TYR A 124 -10.91 6.74 -12.66
CA TYR A 124 -12.17 7.34 -12.26
C TYR A 124 -13.13 7.30 -13.45
N TYR A 125 -14.43 7.51 -13.21
CA TYR A 125 -15.40 7.60 -14.29
C TYR A 125 -16.38 8.75 -14.08
N TRP A 126 -16.96 9.22 -15.19
CA TRP A 126 -17.90 10.33 -15.20
C TRP A 126 -19.34 9.85 -15.27
N THR A 127 -20.23 10.54 -14.52
CA THR A 127 -21.68 10.54 -14.72
C THR A 127 -22.19 11.97 -14.83
N GLY A 128 -23.38 12.13 -15.39
CA GLY A 128 -23.97 13.45 -15.61
C GLY A 128 -23.37 14.19 -16.80
N SER A 129 -23.62 15.48 -16.86
CA SER A 129 -23.20 16.36 -17.95
C SER A 129 -22.73 17.71 -17.43
N TYR A 130 -21.69 18.23 -18.02
CA TYR A 130 -21.22 19.59 -17.72
C TYR A 130 -22.29 20.65 -18.01
N LEU A 131 -23.10 20.43 -19.06
CA LEU A 131 -24.17 21.37 -19.47
C LEU A 131 -25.35 21.39 -18.50
N GLU A 132 -25.54 20.30 -17.74
CA GLU A 132 -26.62 20.17 -16.75
C GLU A 132 -26.14 20.50 -15.32
N ASN A 133 -24.90 20.94 -15.13
CA ASN A 133 -24.29 21.20 -13.82
C ASN A 133 -24.36 20.04 -12.82
N ASN A 134 -24.43 18.81 -13.31
CA ASN A 134 -24.49 17.58 -12.48
C ASN A 134 -23.31 16.64 -12.73
N LEU A 135 -22.26 17.12 -13.40
CA LEU A 135 -21.09 16.32 -13.74
C LEU A 135 -20.39 15.85 -12.47
N THR A 136 -20.25 14.53 -12.31
CA THR A 136 -19.64 13.90 -11.14
C THR A 136 -18.56 12.91 -11.57
N ALA A 137 -17.37 13.05 -10.97
CA ALA A 137 -16.28 12.08 -11.06
C ALA A 137 -16.41 11.07 -9.91
N HIS A 138 -16.47 9.80 -10.23
CA HIS A 138 -16.58 8.72 -9.26
C HIS A 138 -15.27 7.97 -9.10
N ASN A 139 -15.00 7.47 -7.88
CA ASN A 139 -13.85 6.64 -7.53
C ASN A 139 -12.47 7.31 -7.74
N HIS A 140 -12.44 8.61 -7.84
CA HIS A 140 -11.23 9.40 -8.07
C HIS A 140 -10.19 9.26 -6.94
N GLU A 141 -10.63 8.95 -5.71
CA GLU A 141 -9.76 8.74 -4.54
C GLU A 141 -9.62 7.24 -4.16
N ARG A 142 -9.92 6.33 -5.09
CA ARG A 142 -9.63 4.92 -4.89
C ARG A 142 -8.16 4.68 -5.23
N ARG A 143 -7.31 4.58 -4.20
CA ARG A 143 -5.86 4.74 -4.32
C ARG A 143 -5.09 3.49 -3.92
N ILE A 144 -3.92 3.33 -4.53
CA ILE A 144 -2.92 2.30 -4.25
C ILE A 144 -1.58 3.00 -3.97
N LEU A 145 -0.91 2.64 -2.89
CA LEU A 145 0.49 2.98 -2.68
C LEU A 145 1.37 2.00 -3.45
N ILE A 146 2.34 2.54 -4.16
CA ILE A 146 3.39 1.81 -4.86
C ILE A 146 4.70 2.06 -4.11
N VAL A 147 5.47 0.99 -3.86
CA VAL A 147 6.73 1.07 -3.13
C VAL A 147 7.81 0.29 -3.89
N GLY A 148 9.00 0.86 -3.96
CA GLY A 148 10.19 0.16 -4.45
C GLY A 148 10.35 0.15 -5.98
N LEU A 149 9.69 1.03 -6.72
CA LEU A 149 10.07 1.35 -8.10
C LEU A 149 11.26 2.33 -8.08
N GLU A 150 12.34 1.98 -8.78
CA GLU A 150 13.58 2.76 -8.76
C GLU A 150 13.99 3.34 -10.12
N LYS A 151 13.22 3.01 -11.16
CA LYS A 151 13.53 3.43 -12.53
C LYS A 151 12.50 4.45 -13.03
N PRO A 152 12.94 5.57 -13.60
CA PRO A 152 12.03 6.61 -14.13
C PRO A 152 11.05 6.08 -15.16
N GLU A 153 11.47 5.11 -16.00
CA GLU A 153 10.62 4.48 -17.01
C GLU A 153 9.47 3.69 -16.41
N ASP A 154 9.62 3.13 -15.20
CA ASP A 154 8.56 2.37 -14.56
C ASP A 154 7.41 3.29 -14.11
N TYR A 155 7.70 4.52 -13.68
CA TYR A 155 6.68 5.54 -13.37
C TYR A 155 6.00 6.06 -14.65
N ARG A 156 6.78 6.30 -15.72
CA ARG A 156 6.24 6.79 -17.01
C ARG A 156 5.34 5.76 -17.68
N ALA A 157 5.58 4.48 -17.46
CA ALA A 157 4.84 3.38 -18.07
C ALA A 157 3.73 2.79 -17.20
N LEU A 158 3.41 3.42 -16.05
CA LEU A 158 2.26 3.04 -15.23
C LEU A 158 0.98 3.03 -16.06
N PRO A 159 0.18 1.94 -16.03
CA PRO A 159 -1.02 1.80 -16.86
C PRO A 159 -2.23 2.53 -16.26
N ILE A 160 -2.08 3.81 -16.01
CA ILE A 160 -3.08 4.68 -15.40
C ILE A 160 -3.64 5.69 -16.41
N LEU A 161 -4.78 6.28 -16.12
CA LEU A 161 -5.35 7.32 -16.98
C LEU A 161 -4.40 8.51 -17.07
N HIS A 162 -4.30 9.09 -18.28
CA HIS A 162 -3.56 10.31 -18.57
C HIS A 162 -2.03 10.26 -18.36
N ASN A 163 -1.44 9.08 -18.22
CA ASN A 163 0.00 8.93 -17.98
C ASN A 163 0.90 9.07 -19.21
N GLY A 164 0.34 9.49 -20.35
CA GLY A 164 1.11 9.80 -21.55
C GLY A 164 1.01 8.75 -22.65
N PHE A 165 2.03 8.71 -23.50
CA PHE A 165 2.05 7.88 -24.71
C PHE A 165 2.42 6.42 -24.40
N SER A 166 1.65 5.47 -24.98
CA SER A 166 1.96 4.05 -24.90
C SER A 166 1.48 3.32 -26.16
N THR A 167 2.30 2.42 -26.68
CA THR A 167 1.92 1.50 -27.78
C THR A 167 1.42 0.15 -27.26
N LYS A 168 1.48 -0.08 -25.96
CA LYS A 168 1.17 -1.38 -25.33
C LYS A 168 -0.24 -1.88 -25.64
N TYR A 169 -1.20 -0.97 -25.77
CA TYR A 169 -2.62 -1.31 -25.96
C TYR A 169 -3.11 -1.13 -27.38
N LEU A 170 -2.20 -0.93 -28.35
CA LEU A 170 -2.56 -0.68 -29.75
C LEU A 170 -3.46 -1.80 -30.33
N ASN A 171 -3.14 -3.07 -30.03
CA ASN A 171 -3.95 -4.20 -30.46
C ASN A 171 -5.37 -4.18 -29.89
N PHE A 172 -5.55 -3.67 -28.66
CA PHE A 172 -6.88 -3.51 -28.06
C PHE A 172 -7.73 -2.48 -28.82
N PHE A 173 -7.09 -1.42 -29.36
CA PHE A 173 -7.77 -0.37 -30.11
C PHE A 173 -7.87 -0.66 -31.61
N LEU A 174 -7.25 -1.74 -32.11
CA LEU A 174 -7.21 -2.08 -33.54
C LEU A 174 -8.60 -2.11 -34.20
N PRO A 175 -9.66 -2.70 -33.61
CA PRO A 175 -10.99 -2.65 -34.21
C PRO A 175 -11.52 -1.21 -34.43
N LYS A 176 -11.33 -0.33 -33.45
CA LYS A 176 -11.73 1.08 -33.56
C LYS A 176 -10.90 1.83 -34.61
N ILE A 177 -9.60 1.55 -34.69
CA ILE A 177 -8.72 2.11 -35.72
C ILE A 177 -9.21 1.72 -37.11
N LEU A 178 -9.51 0.44 -37.35
CA LEU A 178 -9.97 -0.06 -38.64
C LEU A 178 -11.31 0.52 -39.06
N ILE A 179 -12.28 0.69 -38.12
CA ILE A 179 -13.59 1.32 -38.38
C ILE A 179 -13.43 2.69 -39.02
N PHE A 180 -12.42 3.48 -38.67
CA PHE A 180 -12.20 4.82 -39.22
C PHE A 180 -11.15 4.84 -40.34
N THR A 181 -10.17 3.94 -40.34
CA THR A 181 -9.15 3.87 -41.40
C THR A 181 -9.74 3.40 -42.72
N ILE A 182 -10.67 2.41 -42.72
CA ILE A 182 -11.28 1.89 -43.97
C ILE A 182 -12.08 2.99 -44.69
N PRO A 183 -13.03 3.71 -44.05
CA PRO A 183 -13.73 4.81 -44.71
C PRO A 183 -12.79 5.96 -45.11
N PHE A 184 -11.73 6.22 -44.36
CA PHE A 184 -10.74 7.21 -44.72
C PHE A 184 -10.07 6.87 -46.07
N ILE A 185 -9.61 5.63 -46.24
CA ILE A 185 -9.02 5.15 -47.51
C ILE A 185 -10.04 5.24 -48.64
N LEU A 186 -11.28 4.77 -48.43
CA LEU A 186 -12.35 4.87 -49.41
C LEU A 186 -12.62 6.33 -49.81
N GLY A 187 -12.65 7.25 -48.84
CA GLY A 187 -12.78 8.66 -49.11
C GLY A 187 -11.67 9.19 -49.99
N LEU A 188 -10.40 8.81 -49.73
CA LEU A 188 -9.25 9.22 -50.55
C LEU A 188 -9.36 8.66 -52.00
N ILE A 189 -9.90 7.48 -52.17
CA ILE A 189 -10.14 6.90 -53.50
C ILE A 189 -11.18 7.74 -54.27
N LEU A 190 -12.27 8.16 -53.60
CA LEU A 190 -13.33 8.99 -54.22
C LEU A 190 -12.82 10.34 -54.66
N LEU A 191 -11.75 10.87 -54.07
CA LEU A 191 -11.13 12.15 -54.49
C LEU A 191 -10.64 12.16 -55.94
N LYS A 192 -10.35 10.97 -56.51
CA LYS A 192 -9.90 10.80 -57.88
C LYS A 192 -11.01 11.11 -58.92
N TRP A 193 -12.27 11.05 -58.51
CA TRP A 193 -13.43 11.30 -59.36
C TRP A 193 -13.88 12.76 -59.31
N LYS A 194 -14.70 13.21 -60.29
CA LYS A 194 -15.20 14.59 -60.35
C LYS A 194 -16.63 14.71 -59.84
N GLY A 195 -17.04 15.96 -59.55
CA GLY A 195 -18.41 16.27 -59.14
C GLY A 195 -18.74 15.77 -57.72
N TYR A 196 -19.92 15.16 -57.56
CA TYR A 196 -20.44 14.70 -56.30
C TYR A 196 -19.51 13.72 -55.54
N TYR A 197 -18.89 12.80 -56.25
CA TYR A 197 -17.98 11.82 -55.67
C TYR A 197 -16.76 12.45 -55.01
N ARG A 198 -16.21 13.51 -55.60
CA ARG A 198 -15.10 14.25 -55.04
C ARG A 198 -15.48 14.96 -53.72
N ILE A 199 -16.70 15.56 -53.67
CA ILE A 199 -17.21 16.22 -52.48
C ILE A 199 -17.45 15.20 -51.39
N ALA A 200 -18.10 14.06 -51.70
CA ALA A 200 -18.29 12.94 -50.81
C ALA A 200 -16.95 12.41 -50.23
N GLY A 201 -15.96 12.26 -51.10
CA GLY A 201 -14.60 11.83 -50.71
C GLY A 201 -13.94 12.77 -49.70
N ILE A 202 -14.06 14.12 -49.91
CA ILE A 202 -13.57 15.13 -48.96
C ILE A 202 -14.24 14.96 -47.59
N VAL A 203 -15.58 14.90 -47.56
CA VAL A 203 -16.35 14.81 -46.30
C VAL A 203 -16.04 13.51 -45.57
N ILE A 204 -16.05 12.35 -46.26
CA ILE A 204 -15.75 11.05 -45.66
C ILE A 204 -14.32 11.04 -45.12
N SER A 205 -13.33 11.48 -45.88
CA SER A 205 -11.95 11.51 -45.42
C SER A 205 -11.76 12.44 -44.21
N ALA A 206 -12.36 13.63 -44.24
CA ALA A 206 -12.24 14.58 -43.13
C ALA A 206 -12.89 14.02 -41.82
N LEU A 207 -14.10 13.49 -41.92
CA LEU A 207 -14.80 12.92 -40.75
C LEU A 207 -14.07 11.66 -40.23
N SER A 208 -13.63 10.78 -41.12
CA SER A 208 -12.91 9.56 -40.73
C SER A 208 -11.58 9.89 -40.04
N LEU A 209 -10.83 10.85 -40.57
CA LEU A 209 -9.59 11.33 -39.95
C LEU A 209 -9.84 11.94 -38.58
N LEU A 210 -10.88 12.76 -38.46
CA LEU A 210 -11.27 13.37 -37.19
C LEU A 210 -11.59 12.30 -36.13
N PHE A 211 -12.40 11.31 -36.46
CA PHE A 211 -12.73 10.24 -35.53
C PHE A 211 -11.55 9.26 -35.29
N LEU A 212 -10.67 9.06 -36.26
CA LEU A 212 -9.44 8.30 -36.05
C LEU A 212 -8.54 8.97 -35.00
N ILE A 213 -8.33 10.29 -35.11
CA ILE A 213 -7.62 11.06 -34.09
C ILE A 213 -8.33 10.96 -32.72
N ASN A 214 -9.68 11.06 -32.73
CA ASN A 214 -10.48 10.97 -31.50
C ASN A 214 -10.43 9.57 -30.87
N THR A 215 -10.00 8.52 -31.56
CA THR A 215 -9.83 7.17 -30.98
C THR A 215 -8.75 7.14 -29.92
N ASP A 216 -7.73 8.02 -30.01
CA ASP A 216 -6.58 8.11 -29.10
C ASP A 216 -5.99 6.74 -28.73
N PRO A 217 -5.48 5.97 -29.72
CA PRO A 217 -5.07 4.58 -29.50
C PRO A 217 -3.73 4.43 -28.78
N LEU A 218 -3.03 5.53 -28.57
CA LEU A 218 -1.68 5.57 -27.99
C LEU A 218 -1.66 5.96 -26.50
N ARG A 219 -2.78 5.79 -25.84
CA ARG A 219 -2.94 6.12 -24.41
C ARG A 219 -2.35 5.05 -23.48
N SER A 220 -2.01 5.48 -22.27
CA SER A 220 -1.35 4.66 -21.24
C SER A 220 -2.24 3.58 -20.61
N SER A 221 -3.57 3.68 -20.76
CA SER A 221 -4.54 2.74 -20.18
C SER A 221 -5.52 2.25 -21.23
N PRO A 222 -5.93 0.96 -21.24
CA PRO A 222 -7.00 0.46 -22.12
C PRO A 222 -8.38 0.93 -21.64
N PHE A 223 -8.50 1.36 -20.40
CA PHE A 223 -9.75 1.79 -19.78
C PHE A 223 -10.14 3.20 -20.20
N ASP A 224 -11.45 3.49 -20.08
CA ASP A 224 -12.03 4.74 -20.54
C ASP A 224 -13.00 5.30 -19.49
N GLN A 225 -12.76 6.52 -19.03
CA GLN A 225 -13.52 7.18 -17.97
C GLN A 225 -14.97 7.53 -18.35
N TYR A 226 -15.39 7.33 -19.59
CA TYR A 226 -16.73 7.64 -20.06
C TYR A 226 -17.65 6.44 -20.18
N HIS A 227 -17.20 5.24 -19.83
CA HIS A 227 -17.97 4.00 -19.92
C HIS A 227 -18.43 3.46 -18.56
N GLY A 228 -18.51 4.33 -17.54
CA GLY A 228 -18.97 3.97 -16.19
C GLY A 228 -17.94 3.21 -15.37
N ASP A 229 -18.41 2.57 -14.30
CA ASP A 229 -17.54 1.77 -13.41
C ASP A 229 -17.03 0.53 -14.15
N GLN A 230 -15.72 0.37 -14.17
CA GLN A 230 -15.05 -0.79 -14.78
C GLN A 230 -14.49 -1.75 -13.71
N GLY A 231 -15.06 -1.68 -12.51
CA GLY A 231 -14.75 -2.57 -11.41
C GLY A 231 -13.30 -2.49 -10.94
N ILE A 232 -12.74 -3.65 -10.63
CA ILE A 232 -11.36 -3.76 -10.13
C ILE A 232 -10.31 -3.72 -11.26
N GLY A 233 -10.70 -3.93 -12.51
CA GLY A 233 -9.79 -4.12 -13.65
C GLY A 233 -8.69 -3.07 -13.79
N PRO A 234 -8.98 -1.75 -13.73
CA PRO A 234 -7.95 -0.71 -13.82
C PRO A 234 -6.90 -0.80 -12.70
N HIS A 235 -7.33 -1.13 -11.49
CA HIS A 235 -6.45 -1.25 -10.33
C HIS A 235 -5.64 -2.54 -10.38
N GLN A 236 -6.28 -3.66 -10.79
CA GLN A 236 -5.59 -4.93 -10.98
C GLN A 236 -4.47 -4.81 -12.03
N LEU A 237 -4.71 -4.06 -13.11
CA LEU A 237 -3.70 -3.82 -14.13
C LEU A 237 -2.45 -3.11 -13.58
N VAL A 238 -2.63 -2.18 -12.64
CA VAL A 238 -1.51 -1.50 -11.95
C VAL A 238 -0.81 -2.47 -11.01
N ILE A 239 -1.55 -3.26 -10.22
CA ILE A 239 -0.99 -4.26 -9.32
C ILE A 239 -0.10 -5.24 -10.10
N ASP A 240 -0.61 -5.79 -11.21
CA ASP A 240 0.12 -6.74 -12.06
C ASP A 240 1.37 -6.09 -12.68
N TYR A 241 1.24 -4.84 -13.14
CA TYR A 241 2.36 -4.09 -13.67
C TYR A 241 3.47 -3.90 -12.63
N VAL A 242 3.13 -3.40 -11.44
CA VAL A 242 4.10 -3.14 -10.36
C VAL A 242 4.77 -4.44 -9.90
N ASN A 243 4.01 -5.53 -9.78
CA ASN A 243 4.55 -6.86 -9.48
C ASN A 243 5.57 -7.30 -10.55
N SER A 244 5.27 -7.08 -11.83
CA SER A 244 6.20 -7.42 -12.94
C SER A 244 7.51 -6.65 -12.90
N LYS A 245 7.54 -5.52 -12.17
CA LYS A 245 8.73 -4.69 -11.94
C LYS A 245 9.43 -4.98 -10.60
N GLY A 246 8.88 -5.92 -9.80
CA GLY A 246 9.40 -6.26 -8.47
C GLY A 246 9.04 -5.26 -7.39
N GLY A 247 8.16 -4.31 -7.66
CA GLY A 247 7.61 -3.37 -6.69
C GLY A 247 6.54 -4.01 -5.79
N LEU A 248 6.04 -3.24 -4.84
CA LEU A 248 5.02 -3.63 -3.89
C LEU A 248 3.82 -2.68 -4.00
N THR A 249 2.61 -3.21 -3.77
CA THR A 249 1.38 -2.43 -3.83
C THR A 249 0.55 -2.60 -2.56
N PHE A 250 0.01 -1.50 -2.06
CA PHE A 250 -0.85 -1.49 -0.88
C PHE A 250 -2.11 -0.68 -1.17
N TRP A 251 -3.28 -1.26 -0.91
CA TRP A 251 -4.52 -0.48 -0.95
C TRP A 251 -4.51 0.59 0.12
N ASN A 252 -4.72 1.84 -0.28
CA ASN A 252 -4.71 2.98 0.64
C ASN A 252 -6.13 3.39 1.00
N TYR A 253 -6.37 3.70 2.27
CA TYR A 253 -7.63 4.23 2.82
C TYR A 253 -8.93 3.52 2.37
N PRO A 254 -9.03 2.18 2.39
CA PRO A 254 -10.16 1.49 1.80
C PRO A 254 -11.52 1.79 2.46
N GLU A 255 -11.52 2.30 3.68
CA GLU A 255 -12.75 2.60 4.43
C GLU A 255 -12.99 4.10 4.64
N THR A 256 -12.13 4.97 4.10
CA THR A 256 -12.33 6.41 4.17
C THR A 256 -13.61 6.82 3.44
N ASN A 257 -14.44 7.59 4.12
CA ASN A 257 -15.66 8.14 3.55
C ASN A 257 -15.43 9.59 3.12
N SER A 258 -14.93 9.79 1.91
CA SER A 258 -14.74 11.13 1.33
C SER A 258 -16.06 11.85 1.03
N GLY A 259 -17.17 11.13 1.01
CA GLY A 259 -18.50 11.69 0.68
C GLY A 259 -18.58 12.23 -0.74
N VAL A 260 -19.52 13.14 -0.96
CA VAL A 260 -19.65 13.91 -2.21
C VAL A 260 -19.18 15.34 -1.95
N ARG A 261 -18.14 15.76 -2.66
CA ARG A 261 -17.54 17.09 -2.52
C ARG A 261 -17.62 17.87 -3.83
N LYS A 262 -17.88 19.19 -3.74
CA LYS A 262 -17.80 20.07 -4.90
C LYS A 262 -16.35 20.53 -5.11
N MET A 263 -15.87 20.40 -6.34
CA MET A 263 -14.57 20.91 -6.79
C MET A 263 -14.80 21.85 -8.01
N GLY A 264 -15.08 23.12 -7.71
CA GLY A 264 -15.47 24.08 -8.75
C GLY A 264 -16.79 23.66 -9.45
N PRO A 265 -16.79 23.48 -10.79
CA PRO A 265 -18.00 23.14 -11.56
C PRO A 265 -18.37 21.64 -11.54
N ILE A 266 -17.57 20.81 -10.88
CA ILE A 266 -17.81 19.36 -10.83
C ILE A 266 -18.01 18.89 -9.39
N SER A 267 -18.61 17.71 -9.25
CA SER A 267 -18.61 16.96 -8.01
C SER A 267 -17.64 15.79 -8.10
N VAL A 268 -17.06 15.40 -6.96
CA VAL A 268 -16.26 14.18 -6.81
C VAL A 268 -16.91 13.29 -5.75
N SER A 269 -16.91 12.00 -5.97
CA SER A 269 -17.53 11.02 -5.07
C SER A 269 -16.71 9.74 -5.02
N THR A 270 -16.19 9.41 -3.85
CA THR A 270 -15.53 8.11 -3.61
C THR A 270 -16.12 7.50 -2.35
N PRO A 271 -17.03 6.53 -2.45
CA PRO A 271 -17.51 5.80 -1.30
C PRO A 271 -16.43 4.87 -0.75
N PRO A 272 -16.52 4.42 0.52
CA PRO A 272 -15.66 3.38 1.06
C PRO A 272 -15.64 2.14 0.15
N TYR A 273 -14.46 1.53 0.00
CA TYR A 273 -14.25 0.44 -0.96
C TYR A 273 -13.50 -0.79 -0.36
N PRO A 274 -13.78 -1.22 0.89
CA PRO A 274 -13.04 -2.33 1.53
C PRO A 274 -13.17 -3.66 0.77
N GLN A 275 -14.18 -3.82 -0.07
CA GLN A 275 -14.39 -5.01 -0.91
C GLN A 275 -13.25 -5.24 -1.92
N VAL A 276 -12.46 -4.22 -2.26
CA VAL A 276 -11.32 -4.36 -3.17
C VAL A 276 -10.27 -5.33 -2.64
N LEU A 277 -10.17 -5.47 -1.30
CA LEU A 277 -9.25 -6.42 -0.66
C LEU A 277 -9.55 -7.88 -1.04
N ARG A 278 -10.83 -8.21 -1.29
CA ARG A 278 -11.23 -9.53 -1.78
C ARG A 278 -11.27 -9.62 -3.31
N GLN A 279 -11.60 -8.53 -3.99
CA GLN A 279 -11.77 -8.50 -5.44
C GLN A 279 -10.45 -8.49 -6.21
N SER A 280 -9.37 -7.94 -5.61
CA SER A 280 -8.05 -7.90 -6.22
C SER A 280 -7.15 -9.03 -5.70
N ILE A 281 -6.18 -9.41 -6.53
CA ILE A 281 -5.20 -10.44 -6.20
C ILE A 281 -3.78 -9.91 -6.41
N GLY A 282 -2.81 -10.55 -5.77
CA GLY A 282 -1.41 -10.22 -6.01
C GLY A 282 -0.92 -8.89 -5.45
N TYR A 283 -1.72 -8.09 -4.76
CA TYR A 283 -1.25 -6.93 -4.00
C TYR A 283 -0.58 -7.38 -2.69
N THR A 284 0.31 -6.54 -2.14
CA THR A 284 1.13 -6.90 -0.97
C THR A 284 0.38 -6.70 0.34
N GLY A 285 -0.41 -5.64 0.43
CA GLY A 285 -1.08 -5.30 1.68
C GLY A 285 -2.05 -4.12 1.55
N PHE A 286 -2.42 -3.57 2.69
CA PHE A 286 -3.34 -2.44 2.75
C PHE A 286 -3.07 -1.58 3.99
N ALA A 287 -3.57 -0.35 3.98
CA ALA A 287 -3.58 0.54 5.14
C ALA A 287 -4.54 -0.02 6.20
N ALA A 288 -3.97 -0.67 7.21
CA ALA A 288 -4.68 -1.29 8.33
C ALA A 288 -4.96 -0.31 9.47
N LEU A 289 -4.13 0.73 9.60
CA LEU A 289 -4.34 1.84 10.53
C LEU A 289 -4.04 3.18 9.83
N TYR A 290 -4.95 4.14 9.93
CA TYR A 290 -4.86 5.50 9.43
C TYR A 290 -5.87 6.41 10.17
N GLY A 291 -6.11 7.64 9.70
CA GLY A 291 -6.88 8.67 10.41
C GLY A 291 -8.36 8.38 10.66
N ASP A 292 -8.94 7.34 10.04
CA ASP A 292 -10.37 7.03 10.12
C ASP A 292 -10.71 5.84 11.04
N ASN A 293 -12.02 5.58 11.21
CA ASN A 293 -12.53 4.38 11.85
C ASN A 293 -12.40 3.18 10.90
N ILE A 294 -11.64 2.18 11.31
CA ILE A 294 -11.32 1.01 10.49
C ILE A 294 -12.07 -0.19 11.05
N LYS A 295 -12.86 -0.85 10.18
CA LYS A 295 -13.57 -2.10 10.46
C LYS A 295 -12.91 -3.30 9.79
N ALA A 296 -12.09 -3.07 8.77
CA ALA A 296 -11.43 -4.12 8.02
C ALA A 296 -10.57 -5.03 8.92
N THR A 297 -9.99 -4.47 9.98
CA THR A 297 -9.13 -5.18 10.96
C THR A 297 -9.89 -5.72 12.18
N GLU A 298 -11.19 -5.43 12.33
CA GLU A 298 -11.97 -6.02 13.42
C GLU A 298 -12.10 -7.54 13.21
N PRO A 299 -12.25 -8.33 14.30
CA PRO A 299 -12.41 -9.78 14.21
C PRO A 299 -13.55 -10.17 13.27
N GLY A 300 -13.27 -11.04 12.29
CA GLY A 300 -14.19 -11.44 11.23
C GLY A 300 -14.38 -10.40 10.11
N GLY A 301 -13.62 -9.32 10.13
CA GLY A 301 -13.62 -8.28 9.10
C GLY A 301 -13.15 -8.77 7.74
N VAL A 302 -13.07 -7.85 6.77
CA VAL A 302 -12.69 -8.20 5.40
C VAL A 302 -11.24 -8.72 5.33
N TRP A 303 -10.34 -8.21 6.14
CA TRP A 303 -8.97 -8.69 6.20
C TRP A 303 -8.88 -10.14 6.67
N ASP A 304 -9.60 -10.50 7.72
CA ASP A 304 -9.64 -11.87 8.22
C ASP A 304 -10.16 -12.85 7.16
N ARG A 305 -11.13 -12.45 6.35
CA ARG A 305 -11.61 -13.27 5.22
C ARG A 305 -10.54 -13.50 4.17
N VAL A 306 -9.76 -12.45 3.85
CA VAL A 306 -8.64 -12.55 2.89
C VAL A 306 -7.51 -13.44 3.44
N LEU A 307 -7.24 -13.41 4.75
CA LEU A 307 -6.27 -14.28 5.39
C LEU A 307 -6.76 -15.75 5.42
N LEU A 308 -8.07 -15.98 5.61
CA LEU A 308 -8.67 -17.31 5.51
C LEU A 308 -8.56 -17.87 4.09
N GLU A 309 -8.85 -17.07 3.05
CA GLU A 309 -8.66 -17.46 1.64
C GLU A 309 -7.21 -17.93 1.37
N TYR A 310 -6.21 -17.34 2.06
CA TYR A 310 -4.83 -17.84 1.99
C TYR A 310 -4.64 -19.17 2.75
N CYS A 311 -5.22 -19.32 3.94
CA CYS A 311 -5.14 -20.57 4.69
C CYS A 311 -5.82 -21.75 3.96
N GLU A 312 -6.87 -21.47 3.21
CA GLU A 312 -7.64 -22.44 2.41
C GLU A 312 -7.01 -22.72 1.04
N GLY A 313 -5.93 -22.00 0.67
CA GLY A 313 -5.23 -22.18 -0.59
C GLY A 313 -5.89 -21.47 -1.79
N GLU A 314 -6.88 -20.62 -1.55
CA GLU A 314 -7.54 -19.80 -2.59
C GLU A 314 -6.69 -18.61 -3.04
N ARG A 315 -5.68 -18.23 -2.22
CA ARG A 315 -4.69 -17.18 -2.52
C ARG A 315 -3.27 -17.73 -2.44
N GLU A 316 -2.42 -17.31 -3.37
CA GLU A 316 -1.01 -17.71 -3.41
C GLU A 316 -0.16 -17.07 -2.31
N ARG A 317 -0.58 -15.94 -1.80
CA ARG A 317 0.15 -15.19 -0.76
C ARG A 317 -0.79 -14.44 0.18
N PRO A 318 -0.38 -14.26 1.44
CA PRO A 318 -1.14 -13.49 2.40
C PRO A 318 -1.09 -11.99 2.09
N VAL A 319 -1.98 -11.24 2.74
CA VAL A 319 -2.11 -9.78 2.63
C VAL A 319 -1.74 -9.14 3.96
N TRP A 320 -0.86 -8.15 3.92
CA TRP A 320 -0.28 -7.54 5.10
C TRP A 320 -0.92 -6.20 5.46
N GLY A 321 -0.99 -5.91 6.75
CA GLY A 321 -1.41 -4.61 7.27
C GLY A 321 -0.23 -3.67 7.51
N ILE A 322 -0.36 -2.41 7.10
CA ILE A 322 0.56 -1.30 7.39
C ILE A 322 -0.18 -0.13 8.01
N SER A 323 0.54 0.81 8.60
CA SER A 323 0.03 2.15 8.91
C SER A 323 0.44 3.12 7.83
N THR A 324 -0.45 4.07 7.51
CA THR A 324 -0.21 5.14 6.54
C THR A 324 -0.62 6.48 7.11
N ALA A 325 0.16 7.53 6.82
CA ALA A 325 0.00 8.83 7.45
C ALA A 325 -0.88 9.80 6.67
N ASP A 326 -0.95 9.68 5.34
CA ASP A 326 -1.51 10.72 4.42
C ASP A 326 -0.93 12.10 4.74
N PHE A 327 0.38 12.12 5.01
CA PHE A 327 1.04 13.31 5.52
C PHE A 327 1.30 14.33 4.41
N HIS A 328 0.71 15.52 4.56
CA HIS A 328 0.91 16.67 3.66
C HIS A 328 1.62 17.81 4.37
N GLU A 329 1.27 18.07 5.64
CA GLU A 329 1.86 19.11 6.46
C GLU A 329 1.86 18.71 7.96
N ASP A 330 2.68 19.34 8.77
CA ASP A 330 2.74 19.03 10.20
C ASP A 330 1.69 19.82 10.98
N GLY A 331 0.69 19.12 11.47
CA GLY A 331 -0.41 19.69 12.26
C GLY A 331 -1.62 20.13 11.44
N GLY A 332 -1.64 19.85 10.14
CA GLY A 332 -2.83 19.97 9.31
C GLY A 332 -3.81 18.83 9.60
N ALA A 333 -5.11 19.11 9.60
CA ALA A 333 -6.20 18.13 9.70
C ALA A 333 -6.04 17.02 10.76
N GLY A 334 -5.23 17.24 11.81
CA GLY A 334 -4.92 16.25 12.85
C GLY A 334 -3.73 15.34 12.53
N GLU A 335 -3.12 15.47 11.39
CA GLU A 335 -1.95 14.70 10.98
C GLU A 335 -0.68 15.32 11.57
N LYS A 336 -0.08 14.59 12.48
CA LYS A 336 1.23 14.92 13.04
C LYS A 336 2.21 13.86 12.56
N LEU A 337 3.36 14.31 12.05
CA LEU A 337 4.40 13.37 11.64
C LEU A 337 4.78 12.44 12.79
N GLY A 338 4.68 11.13 12.58
CA GLY A 338 4.94 10.12 13.60
C GLY A 338 3.70 9.51 14.27
N ASN A 339 2.47 9.96 13.92
CA ASN A 339 1.26 9.36 14.49
C ASN A 339 0.90 7.98 13.91
N TYR A 340 1.38 7.64 12.70
CA TYR A 340 1.04 6.40 12.01
C TYR A 340 2.28 5.62 11.55
N PRO A 341 3.17 5.21 12.48
CA PRO A 341 4.34 4.44 12.08
C PRO A 341 3.99 2.98 11.79
N THR A 342 4.64 2.41 10.78
CA THR A 342 4.78 0.97 10.60
C THR A 342 6.12 0.55 11.18
N VAL A 343 6.15 -0.47 12.04
CA VAL A 343 7.38 -0.96 12.65
C VAL A 343 7.82 -2.25 11.98
N PHE A 344 9.03 -2.26 11.47
CA PHE A 344 9.62 -3.37 10.72
C PHE A 344 10.57 -4.18 11.60
N LEU A 345 10.53 -5.49 11.44
CA LEU A 345 11.47 -6.43 12.04
C LEU A 345 12.53 -6.78 10.98
N VAL A 346 13.75 -6.29 11.14
CA VAL A 346 14.83 -6.41 10.16
C VAL A 346 16.10 -6.97 10.80
N LYS A 347 16.91 -7.70 10.03
CA LYS A 347 18.23 -8.16 10.47
C LYS A 347 19.26 -7.02 10.40
N GLU A 348 19.14 -6.20 9.37
CA GLU A 348 19.99 -5.04 9.14
C GLU A 348 19.13 -3.83 8.75
N LYS A 349 19.53 -2.65 9.17
CA LYS A 349 18.87 -1.39 8.82
C LYS A 349 19.27 -0.96 7.41
N THR A 350 18.75 -1.67 6.40
CA THR A 350 19.00 -1.39 4.98
C THR A 350 17.70 -1.37 4.20
N LYS A 351 17.65 -0.60 3.13
CA LYS A 351 16.51 -0.55 2.21
C LYS A 351 16.09 -1.94 1.72
N LYS A 352 17.06 -2.80 1.40
CA LYS A 352 16.82 -4.17 0.95
C LYS A 352 16.10 -5.00 2.01
N GLU A 353 16.53 -4.93 3.26
CA GLU A 353 15.93 -5.66 4.37
C GLU A 353 14.53 -5.12 4.71
N ILE A 354 14.31 -3.79 4.64
CA ILE A 354 12.99 -3.18 4.81
C ILE A 354 12.01 -3.71 3.75
N LEU A 355 12.40 -3.68 2.47
CA LEU A 355 11.54 -4.21 1.39
C LEU A 355 11.33 -5.72 1.51
N SER A 356 12.32 -6.47 2.02
CA SER A 356 12.16 -7.89 2.34
C SER A 356 11.17 -8.12 3.48
N ALA A 357 11.25 -7.32 4.54
CA ALA A 357 10.31 -7.37 5.66
C ALA A 357 8.88 -7.05 5.21
N MET A 358 8.70 -6.04 4.34
CA MET A 358 7.39 -5.72 3.75
C MET A 358 6.80 -6.89 2.95
N ARG A 359 7.62 -7.57 2.14
CA ARG A 359 7.18 -8.75 1.37
C ARG A 359 6.77 -9.92 2.26
N ALA A 360 7.48 -10.10 3.36
CA ALA A 360 7.29 -11.21 4.27
C ALA A 360 6.30 -10.91 5.40
N GLY A 361 5.76 -9.68 5.52
CA GLY A 361 4.86 -9.32 6.62
C GLY A 361 5.53 -9.17 7.99
N ARG A 362 6.87 -9.12 8.04
CA ARG A 362 7.62 -8.92 9.29
C ARG A 362 7.54 -7.46 9.75
N MET A 363 6.34 -7.03 10.07
CA MET A 363 6.03 -5.68 10.50
C MET A 363 4.68 -5.64 11.22
N TYR A 364 4.44 -4.56 11.94
CA TYR A 364 3.15 -4.29 12.54
C TYR A 364 2.77 -2.82 12.39
N ALA A 365 1.47 -2.56 12.34
CA ALA A 365 0.90 -1.22 12.18
C ALA A 365 0.68 -0.57 13.55
N CYS A 366 0.96 0.74 13.67
CA CYS A 366 0.68 1.53 14.87
C CYS A 366 -0.11 2.80 14.54
N ARG A 367 -1.01 3.18 15.46
CA ARG A 367 -1.52 4.53 15.62
C ARG A 367 -1.02 5.05 16.95
N ALA A 368 -0.17 6.04 16.92
CA ALA A 368 0.49 6.64 18.07
C ALA A 368 -0.14 7.99 18.45
N LYS A 369 0.21 8.49 19.62
CA LYS A 369 0.10 9.89 20.01
C LYS A 369 1.52 10.41 20.26
N TYR A 370 2.21 10.73 19.19
CA TYR A 370 3.62 11.08 19.25
C TYR A 370 3.93 12.05 20.42
N PRO A 371 4.95 11.80 21.26
CA PRO A 371 6.01 10.76 21.09
C PRO A 371 5.64 9.37 21.62
N GLN A 372 4.50 9.19 22.29
CA GLN A 372 4.10 7.91 22.88
C GLN A 372 3.60 6.92 21.81
N ARG A 373 4.09 5.67 21.89
CA ARG A 373 3.73 4.59 20.97
C ARG A 373 3.74 3.24 21.67
N LEU A 374 2.72 2.42 21.40
CA LEU A 374 2.76 1.00 21.75
C LEU A 374 3.89 0.30 20.99
N VAL A 375 4.64 -0.52 21.70
CA VAL A 375 5.73 -1.33 21.16
C VAL A 375 5.39 -2.79 21.38
N LEU A 376 5.45 -3.60 20.31
CA LEU A 376 5.33 -5.05 20.36
C LEU A 376 6.75 -5.62 20.51
N ASP A 377 7.13 -5.91 21.76
CA ASP A 377 8.46 -6.43 22.06
C ASP A 377 8.60 -7.88 21.62
N GLU A 378 7.53 -8.69 21.77
CA GLU A 378 7.43 -10.06 21.29
C GLU A 378 5.98 -10.37 20.86
N PHE A 379 5.84 -11.04 19.74
CA PHE A 379 4.69 -11.86 19.38
C PHE A 379 5.21 -13.09 18.67
N SER A 380 5.10 -14.23 19.33
CA SER A 380 5.63 -15.49 18.83
C SER A 380 4.67 -16.65 19.09
N VAL A 381 4.68 -17.63 18.16
CA VAL A 381 3.97 -18.90 18.27
C VAL A 381 4.97 -20.03 18.16
N ARG A 382 4.95 -20.98 19.11
CA ARG A 382 5.86 -22.13 19.16
C ARG A 382 5.14 -23.37 19.63
N GLY A 383 5.71 -24.53 19.42
CA GLY A 383 5.25 -25.78 20.07
C GLY A 383 5.57 -25.77 21.56
N SER A 384 4.79 -26.50 22.36
CA SER A 384 4.91 -26.56 23.82
C SER A 384 6.29 -27.01 24.30
N GLY A 385 7.00 -27.85 23.51
CA GLY A 385 8.35 -28.33 23.79
C GLY A 385 9.50 -27.66 23.04
N SER A 386 9.21 -26.63 22.24
CA SER A 386 10.22 -25.98 21.39
C SER A 386 10.69 -24.65 21.97
N GLU A 387 12.00 -24.39 21.86
CA GLU A 387 12.58 -23.06 22.15
C GLU A 387 12.50 -22.12 20.95
N THR A 388 12.38 -22.67 19.73
CA THR A 388 12.25 -21.88 18.49
C THR A 388 10.79 -21.68 18.14
N GLY A 389 10.43 -20.43 17.77
CA GLY A 389 9.07 -20.05 17.40
C GLY A 389 9.05 -19.22 16.11
N ALA A 390 7.86 -19.11 15.55
CA ALA A 390 7.55 -18.20 14.45
C ALA A 390 7.17 -16.82 15.00
N THR A 391 7.47 -15.77 14.25
CA THR A 391 7.09 -14.40 14.53
C THR A 391 6.27 -13.81 13.37
N LEU A 392 6.00 -12.51 13.40
CA LEU A 392 5.19 -11.81 12.39
C LEU A 392 5.55 -12.19 10.95
N GLY A 393 4.56 -12.59 10.19
CA GLY A 393 4.70 -12.98 8.78
C GLY A 393 5.23 -14.39 8.54
N ASP A 394 5.69 -15.08 9.57
CA ASP A 394 6.22 -16.44 9.43
C ASP A 394 5.10 -17.48 9.35
N GLU A 395 5.48 -18.67 8.86
CA GLU A 395 4.67 -19.87 8.85
C GLU A 395 5.39 -21.00 9.57
N ILE A 396 4.70 -21.70 10.48
CA ILE A 396 5.26 -22.80 11.26
C ILE A 396 4.41 -24.07 11.14
N LEU A 397 5.07 -25.23 11.08
CA LEU A 397 4.43 -26.54 11.18
C LEU A 397 4.51 -27.02 12.63
N LEU A 398 3.37 -27.25 13.27
CA LEU A 398 3.30 -27.77 14.63
C LEU A 398 2.65 -29.15 14.65
N ARG A 399 3.17 -30.04 15.53
CA ARG A 399 2.61 -31.38 15.82
C ARG A 399 2.14 -31.49 17.27
N GLU A 400 1.98 -30.35 17.91
CA GLU A 400 1.57 -30.22 19.31
C GLU A 400 0.80 -28.92 19.51
N HIS A 401 0.27 -28.71 20.70
CA HIS A 401 -0.44 -27.48 21.03
C HIS A 401 0.45 -26.25 20.95
N PRO A 402 -0.06 -25.14 20.40
CA PRO A 402 0.67 -23.89 20.34
C PRO A 402 0.85 -23.26 21.73
N ARG A 403 1.97 -22.60 21.91
CA ARG A 403 2.21 -21.66 23.00
C ARG A 403 2.47 -20.28 22.39
N ILE A 404 1.66 -19.30 22.80
CA ILE A 404 1.69 -17.96 22.25
C ILE A 404 2.27 -17.02 23.29
N ARG A 405 3.34 -16.30 22.93
CA ARG A 405 3.91 -15.26 23.76
C ARG A 405 3.64 -13.89 23.17
N ILE A 406 3.24 -12.96 24.02
CA ILE A 406 3.01 -11.56 23.66
C ILE A 406 3.66 -10.71 24.74
N SER A 407 4.53 -9.78 24.33
CA SER A 407 5.11 -8.78 25.20
C SER A 407 4.92 -7.41 24.61
N LEU A 408 4.37 -6.49 25.40
CA LEU A 408 4.05 -5.13 24.99
C LEU A 408 4.63 -4.13 26.00
N SER A 409 5.19 -3.06 25.46
CA SER A 409 5.64 -1.90 26.22
C SER A 409 5.11 -0.59 25.61
N LEU A 410 5.41 0.52 26.26
CA LEU A 410 5.08 1.84 25.76
C LEU A 410 6.36 2.67 25.65
N LYS A 411 6.66 3.18 24.47
CA LYS A 411 7.76 4.13 24.29
C LYS A 411 7.42 5.40 25.09
N GLU A 412 8.35 5.83 25.94
CA GLU A 412 8.32 7.07 26.70
C GLU A 412 7.23 7.19 27.80
N ALA A 413 6.67 6.07 28.27
CA ALA A 413 5.78 6.05 29.43
C ALA A 413 5.69 4.65 30.05
N THR A 414 5.16 4.59 31.28
CA THR A 414 4.85 3.35 32.02
C THR A 414 3.48 3.44 32.65
N ASP A 415 2.98 2.32 33.18
CA ASP A 415 1.74 2.24 33.98
C ASP A 415 0.46 2.71 33.26
N LYS A 416 0.39 2.52 31.94
CA LYS A 416 -0.82 2.80 31.16
C LYS A 416 -1.59 1.52 30.87
N GLY A 417 -2.91 1.61 30.99
CA GLY A 417 -3.80 0.50 30.67
C GLY A 417 -3.74 0.09 29.20
N VAL A 418 -3.74 -1.19 28.94
CA VAL A 418 -3.82 -1.79 27.60
C VAL A 418 -4.80 -2.94 27.58
N LYS A 419 -5.52 -3.04 26.45
CA LYS A 419 -6.39 -4.16 26.11
C LYS A 419 -5.84 -4.84 24.86
N VAL A 420 -5.51 -6.13 24.97
CA VAL A 420 -4.96 -6.95 23.88
C VAL A 420 -5.99 -8.01 23.51
N ARG A 421 -6.30 -8.09 22.21
CA ARG A 421 -7.18 -9.12 21.66
C ARG A 421 -6.34 -10.13 20.87
N LEU A 422 -6.45 -11.41 21.19
CA LEU A 422 -5.91 -12.52 20.40
C LEU A 422 -6.98 -13.01 19.45
N ILE A 423 -6.66 -13.00 18.15
CA ILE A 423 -7.59 -13.32 17.05
C ILE A 423 -7.01 -14.47 16.25
N ARG A 424 -7.78 -15.57 16.12
CA ARG A 424 -7.47 -16.73 15.31
C ARG A 424 -8.47 -16.90 14.20
N SER A 425 -8.01 -16.99 12.97
CA SER A 425 -8.85 -17.27 11.80
C SER A 425 -10.16 -16.45 11.80
N GLY A 426 -10.04 -15.15 12.18
CA GLY A 426 -11.15 -14.21 12.27
C GLY A 426 -11.98 -14.27 13.56
N HIS A 427 -11.71 -15.19 14.46
CA HIS A 427 -12.43 -15.31 15.74
C HIS A 427 -11.63 -14.69 16.88
N LEU A 428 -12.31 -13.91 17.72
CA LEU A 428 -11.74 -13.46 18.98
C LEU A 428 -11.61 -14.65 19.93
N ILE A 429 -10.36 -15.03 20.28
CA ILE A 429 -10.05 -16.17 21.14
C ILE A 429 -9.98 -15.75 22.59
N GLU A 430 -9.24 -14.65 22.89
CA GLU A 430 -9.00 -14.20 24.25
C GLU A 430 -8.82 -12.68 24.28
N VAL A 431 -9.09 -12.10 25.43
CA VAL A 431 -8.91 -10.68 25.71
C VAL A 431 -8.12 -10.54 27.02
N PHE A 432 -6.96 -9.89 26.91
CA PHE A 432 -6.12 -9.61 28.06
C PHE A 432 -6.19 -8.11 28.36
N GLU A 433 -6.43 -7.77 29.63
CA GLU A 433 -6.45 -6.39 30.11
C GLU A 433 -5.46 -6.24 31.25
N GLY A 434 -4.64 -5.19 31.22
CA GLY A 434 -3.62 -4.92 32.22
C GLY A 434 -2.92 -3.61 32.01
N SER A 435 -1.80 -3.42 32.71
CA SER A 435 -0.94 -2.24 32.58
C SER A 435 0.36 -2.58 31.84
N LEU A 436 0.90 -1.60 31.11
CA LEU A 436 2.18 -1.72 30.41
C LEU A 436 3.37 -1.46 31.37
N PRO A 437 4.49 -2.19 31.26
CA PRO A 437 4.73 -3.31 30.33
C PRO A 437 3.91 -4.54 30.68
N MET A 438 3.46 -5.27 29.65
CA MET A 438 2.60 -6.45 29.80
C MET A 438 3.22 -7.67 29.11
N GLU A 439 3.30 -8.78 29.83
CA GLU A 439 3.75 -10.06 29.30
C GLU A 439 2.62 -11.08 29.40
N ILE A 440 2.36 -11.80 28.33
CA ILE A 440 1.34 -12.82 28.20
C ILE A 440 2.02 -14.10 27.71
N ASP A 441 1.82 -15.19 28.41
CA ASP A 441 2.23 -16.52 28.00
C ASP A 441 0.97 -17.40 27.98
N TYR A 442 0.40 -17.57 26.79
CA TYR A 442 -0.87 -18.25 26.60
C TYR A 442 -0.63 -19.66 26.06
N GLU A 443 -1.03 -20.66 26.85
CA GLU A 443 -1.04 -22.05 26.43
C GLU A 443 -2.35 -22.36 25.71
N ASP A 444 -2.23 -22.58 24.41
CA ASP A 444 -3.38 -22.82 23.56
C ASP A 444 -3.67 -24.31 23.45
N LYS A 445 -4.93 -24.67 23.67
CA LYS A 445 -5.38 -26.07 23.57
C LYS A 445 -5.87 -26.45 22.19
N TYR A 446 -5.79 -25.54 21.23
CA TYR A 446 -6.25 -25.80 19.87
C TYR A 446 -5.22 -26.62 19.09
N TYR A 447 -5.66 -27.75 18.56
CA TYR A 447 -4.85 -28.59 17.68
C TYR A 447 -5.78 -29.42 16.79
N ARG A 448 -5.67 -29.25 15.48
CA ARG A 448 -6.41 -30.02 14.47
C ARG A 448 -5.48 -30.41 13.33
N PRO A 449 -5.03 -31.70 13.27
CA PRO A 449 -4.16 -32.15 12.19
C PRO A 449 -4.70 -31.85 10.80
N GLY A 450 -3.84 -31.35 9.92
CA GLY A 450 -4.17 -30.98 8.53
C GLY A 450 -4.77 -29.60 8.36
N GLU A 451 -5.09 -28.89 9.45
CA GLU A 451 -5.63 -27.52 9.36
C GLU A 451 -4.51 -26.48 9.32
N LYS A 452 -4.68 -25.45 8.49
CA LYS A 452 -3.87 -24.24 8.49
C LYS A 452 -4.69 -23.07 9.04
N ILE A 453 -4.17 -22.43 10.07
CA ILE A 453 -4.76 -21.28 10.74
C ILE A 453 -3.81 -20.10 10.72
N TYR A 454 -4.26 -18.95 11.18
CA TYR A 454 -3.40 -17.84 11.56
C TYR A 454 -3.80 -17.29 12.93
N ASP A 455 -2.81 -16.79 13.66
CA ASP A 455 -2.99 -15.99 14.85
C ASP A 455 -2.49 -14.57 14.62
N ARG A 456 -3.23 -13.56 15.06
CA ARG A 456 -2.84 -12.15 15.08
C ARG A 456 -3.33 -11.48 16.35
N ILE A 457 -2.75 -10.35 16.69
CA ILE A 457 -3.21 -9.54 17.81
C ILE A 457 -3.55 -8.13 17.37
N ASP A 458 -4.42 -7.51 18.12
CA ASP A 458 -4.49 -6.06 18.19
C ASP A 458 -4.45 -5.58 19.66
N ALA A 459 -3.90 -4.38 19.86
CA ALA A 459 -3.80 -3.77 21.17
C ALA A 459 -4.33 -2.34 21.13
N ARG A 460 -5.04 -1.94 22.18
CA ARG A 460 -5.62 -0.61 22.34
C ARG A 460 -5.33 -0.05 23.72
N GLY A 461 -4.85 1.18 23.77
CA GLY A 461 -4.47 1.91 24.98
C GLY A 461 -4.15 3.36 24.63
N GLU A 462 -2.96 3.85 25.00
CA GLU A 462 -2.43 5.13 24.49
C GLU A 462 -2.04 5.01 23.00
N GLY A 463 -3.04 4.80 22.16
CA GLY A 463 -2.92 4.50 20.74
C GLY A 463 -3.50 3.14 20.39
N ALA A 464 -3.12 2.62 19.21
CA ALA A 464 -3.51 1.30 18.73
C ALA A 464 -2.34 0.60 18.03
N LEU A 465 -2.36 -0.72 18.06
CA LEU A 465 -1.42 -1.58 17.37
C LEU A 465 -2.20 -2.73 16.72
N VAL A 466 -1.84 -3.08 15.49
CA VAL A 466 -2.35 -4.26 14.79
C VAL A 466 -1.15 -5.03 14.24
N SER A 467 -1.01 -6.29 14.67
CA SER A 467 0.05 -7.17 14.18
C SER A 467 -0.30 -7.76 12.82
N ASN A 468 0.72 -8.05 12.02
CA ASN A 468 0.55 -9.03 10.95
C ASN A 468 0.43 -10.45 11.55
N PRO A 469 -0.22 -11.39 10.82
CA PRO A 469 -0.45 -12.73 11.34
C PRO A 469 0.82 -13.59 11.37
N ILE A 470 0.77 -14.60 12.24
CA ILE A 470 1.63 -15.79 12.20
C ILE A 470 0.75 -16.94 11.73
N PHE A 471 1.22 -17.71 10.74
CA PHE A 471 0.48 -18.83 10.20
C PHE A 471 0.96 -20.14 10.86
N VAL A 472 0.02 -20.99 11.22
CA VAL A 472 0.28 -22.28 11.85
C VAL A 472 -0.39 -23.37 11.02
N THR A 473 0.40 -24.33 10.57
CA THR A 473 -0.09 -25.56 9.95
C THR A 473 0.07 -26.70 10.95
N PHE A 474 -0.98 -27.46 11.20
CA PHE A 474 -0.93 -28.62 12.09
C PHE A 474 -0.63 -29.88 11.29
N GLY A 475 0.44 -30.60 11.70
CA GLY A 475 0.92 -31.83 11.07
C GLY A 475 0.44 -33.13 11.74
#